data_91cffd42e09781c335360d10aa220de4
#
_entry.id   91cffd42e09781c335360d10aa220de4
#
_cell.length_a   1.000
_cell.length_b   1.000
_cell.length_c   1.000
_cell.angle_alpha   90.00
_cell.angle_beta   90.00
_cell.angle_gamma   90.00
#
_symmetry.space_group_name_H-M   'P 1'
#
loop_
_entity.id
_entity.type
_entity.pdbx_description
1 polymer ?
#
loop_
_entity_poly.entity_id
_entity_poly.type
_entity_poly.pdbx_seq_one_letter_code
_entity_poly.pdbx_strand_id
1 'polypeptide(L)'
;MIDKLTMFFEQKLSGPMEKLAQQRHLRAVRDGIVATLPLIIVGSFFLIIAMPPLPQDWEIYQFLNGNAATIMLPYRMTMFIMTIYATFGIGYSLAESYKLDRLTGGILAMIAFLCTITPVSVSAEAAEVAGVSGWVMPMANLGGGGLFVSIIVSCLAVEVYRLTSKSKFKITMPAQVPPAVARSFEALTPTIVVIVGMACITYFIGFDWHGAVAAVVSPLVKAADSLPSVLLLIFLITGFWSFGIHGVSIIGSLARPLWLQLIDANTAMAAAGQAPTAIAAEPFFQDRKSVV
;
A
#
# COMPACT_ATOMS: atom_id res chain seq x y z
N MET A 1 -35.65 -24.24 -0.86
CA MET A 1 -34.26 -24.63 -0.60
C MET A 1 -33.35 -23.40 -0.68
N ILE A 2 -33.47 -22.63 -1.74
CA ILE A 2 -32.72 -21.35 -1.94
C ILE A 2 -33.00 -20.38 -0.80
N ASP A 3 -34.29 -20.18 -0.41
CA ASP A 3 -34.65 -19.23 0.66
C ASP A 3 -34.04 -19.59 2.02
N LYS A 4 -33.92 -20.89 2.33
CA LYS A 4 -33.27 -21.34 3.57
C LYS A 4 -31.78 -21.13 3.55
N LEU A 5 -31.15 -21.27 2.37
CA LEU A 5 -29.74 -20.97 2.17
C LEU A 5 -29.48 -19.46 2.29
N THR A 6 -30.35 -18.67 1.66
CA THR A 6 -30.24 -17.19 1.71
C THR A 6 -30.37 -16.70 3.15
N MET A 7 -31.40 -17.16 3.90
CA MET A 7 -31.55 -16.81 5.32
C MET A 7 -30.40 -17.29 6.19
N PHE A 8 -29.79 -18.44 5.91
CA PHE A 8 -28.61 -18.90 6.63
C PHE A 8 -27.42 -18.00 6.39
N PHE A 9 -27.17 -17.60 5.15
CA PHE A 9 -26.10 -16.69 4.79
C PHE A 9 -26.33 -15.29 5.35
N GLU A 10 -27.53 -14.72 5.21
CA GLU A 10 -27.87 -13.42 5.76
C GLU A 10 -27.76 -13.38 7.29
N GLN A 11 -28.24 -14.39 7.99
CA GLN A 11 -28.26 -14.38 9.46
C GLN A 11 -26.95 -14.82 10.10
N LYS A 12 -26.22 -15.75 9.49
CA LYS A 12 -25.01 -16.32 10.11
C LYS A 12 -23.69 -15.85 9.51
N LEU A 13 -23.63 -15.48 8.22
CA LEU A 13 -22.40 -15.05 7.59
C LEU A 13 -22.31 -13.54 7.41
N SER A 14 -23.40 -12.86 7.05
CA SER A 14 -23.35 -11.41 6.77
C SER A 14 -22.87 -10.61 7.98
N GLY A 15 -23.41 -10.89 9.17
CA GLY A 15 -23.07 -10.15 10.38
C GLY A 15 -21.59 -10.28 10.81
N PRO A 16 -21.01 -11.49 10.89
CA PRO A 16 -19.58 -11.65 11.16
C PRO A 16 -18.68 -11.06 10.07
N MET A 17 -19.03 -11.20 8.79
CA MET A 17 -18.25 -10.67 7.67
C MET A 17 -18.30 -9.15 7.62
N GLU A 18 -19.46 -8.54 7.89
CA GLU A 18 -19.57 -7.10 8.00
C GLU A 18 -18.76 -6.55 9.18
N LYS A 19 -18.80 -7.20 10.34
CA LYS A 19 -17.96 -6.86 11.50
C LYS A 19 -16.48 -6.94 11.15
N LEU A 20 -16.06 -7.95 10.40
CA LEU A 20 -14.68 -8.09 9.93
C LEU A 20 -14.30 -6.95 8.98
N ALA A 21 -15.16 -6.66 7.98
CA ALA A 21 -14.94 -5.58 7.01
C ALA A 21 -14.90 -4.19 7.66
N GLN A 22 -15.65 -4.00 8.76
CA GLN A 22 -15.68 -2.76 9.53
C GLN A 22 -14.65 -2.71 10.67
N GLN A 23 -13.82 -3.76 10.82
CA GLN A 23 -12.74 -3.73 11.78
C GLN A 23 -11.79 -2.57 11.46
N ARG A 24 -11.45 -1.77 12.49
CA ARG A 24 -10.76 -0.46 12.33
C ARG A 24 -9.50 -0.52 11.51
N HIS A 25 -8.63 -1.50 11.77
CA HIS A 25 -7.36 -1.65 11.05
C HIS A 25 -7.60 -2.07 9.60
N LEU A 26 -8.47 -3.05 9.35
CA LEU A 26 -8.80 -3.48 7.98
C LEU A 26 -9.48 -2.36 7.18
N ARG A 27 -10.37 -1.61 7.81
CA ARG A 27 -10.98 -0.44 7.19
C ARG A 27 -9.94 0.62 6.84
N ALA A 28 -9.03 0.95 7.77
CA ALA A 28 -7.99 1.93 7.53
C ALA A 28 -7.04 1.50 6.41
N VAL A 29 -6.66 0.22 6.37
CA VAL A 29 -5.85 -0.36 5.29
C VAL A 29 -6.56 -0.23 3.94
N ARG A 30 -7.84 -0.63 3.87
CA ARG A 30 -8.64 -0.49 2.67
C ARG A 30 -8.72 0.96 2.21
N ASP A 31 -9.09 1.87 3.11
CA ASP A 31 -9.31 3.29 2.78
C ASP A 31 -7.99 3.95 2.34
N GLY A 32 -6.88 3.63 2.99
CA GLY A 32 -5.55 4.12 2.62
C GLY A 32 -5.09 3.63 1.25
N ILE A 33 -5.32 2.35 0.92
CA ILE A 33 -4.98 1.79 -0.38
C ILE A 33 -5.91 2.35 -1.48
N VAL A 34 -7.22 2.46 -1.22
CA VAL A 34 -8.18 3.02 -2.17
C VAL A 34 -7.85 4.47 -2.52
N ALA A 35 -7.33 5.24 -1.57
CA ALA A 35 -6.90 6.61 -1.82
C ALA A 35 -5.76 6.71 -2.84
N THR A 36 -4.99 5.65 -3.08
CA THR A 36 -3.90 5.63 -4.08
C THR A 36 -4.38 5.28 -5.49
N LEU A 37 -5.60 4.78 -5.68
CA LEU A 37 -6.10 4.35 -6.99
C LEU A 37 -5.98 5.42 -8.10
N PRO A 38 -6.29 6.70 -7.87
CA PRO A 38 -6.11 7.71 -8.91
C PRO A 38 -4.65 7.82 -9.40
N LEU A 39 -3.68 7.69 -8.48
CA LEU A 39 -2.26 7.73 -8.80
C LEU A 39 -1.84 6.51 -9.62
N ILE A 40 -2.36 5.33 -9.25
CA ILE A 40 -2.13 4.08 -9.97
C ILE A 40 -2.67 4.17 -11.40
N ILE A 41 -3.91 4.65 -11.56
CA ILE A 41 -4.56 4.79 -12.87
C ILE A 41 -3.76 5.75 -13.76
N VAL A 42 -3.49 6.96 -13.27
CA VAL A 42 -2.76 7.97 -14.05
C VAL A 42 -1.34 7.51 -14.36
N GLY A 43 -0.65 6.91 -13.37
CA GLY A 43 0.70 6.36 -13.57
C GLY A 43 0.73 5.28 -14.65
N SER A 44 -0.26 4.38 -14.67
CA SER A 44 -0.36 3.30 -15.66
C SER A 44 -0.51 3.80 -17.10
N PHE A 45 -1.11 4.97 -17.33
CA PHE A 45 -1.16 5.55 -18.69
C PHE A 45 0.23 5.84 -19.24
N PHE A 46 1.15 6.33 -18.40
CA PHE A 46 2.51 6.60 -18.85
C PHE A 46 3.27 5.31 -19.18
N LEU A 47 3.00 4.22 -18.46
CA LEU A 47 3.54 2.90 -18.82
C LEU A 47 3.02 2.43 -20.17
N ILE A 48 1.71 2.53 -20.41
CA ILE A 48 1.08 2.14 -21.68
C ILE A 48 1.61 2.99 -22.85
N ILE A 49 1.84 4.29 -22.63
CA ILE A 49 2.41 5.16 -23.64
C ILE A 49 3.86 4.79 -23.93
N ALA A 50 4.66 4.49 -22.90
CA ALA A 50 6.06 4.11 -23.07
C ALA A 50 6.24 2.76 -23.77
N MET A 51 5.31 1.83 -23.52
CA MET A 51 5.32 0.45 -24.05
C MET A 51 3.94 0.11 -24.64
N PRO A 52 3.57 0.76 -25.76
CA PRO A 52 2.25 0.56 -26.35
C PRO A 52 2.13 -0.87 -26.91
N PRO A 53 0.93 -1.48 -26.85
CA PRO A 53 0.67 -2.79 -27.43
C PRO A 53 0.54 -2.69 -28.96
N LEU A 54 1.58 -2.19 -29.62
CA LEU A 54 1.68 -2.00 -31.05
C LEU A 54 2.77 -2.90 -31.64
N PRO A 55 2.73 -3.24 -32.95
CA PRO A 55 3.80 -3.93 -33.62
C PRO A 55 5.13 -3.18 -33.46
N GLN A 56 6.21 -3.92 -33.19
CA GLN A 56 7.53 -3.34 -32.88
C GLN A 56 8.20 -2.68 -34.08
N ASP A 57 7.79 -3.03 -35.29
CA ASP A 57 8.23 -2.47 -36.58
C ASP A 57 7.64 -1.09 -36.90
N TRP A 58 6.62 -0.66 -36.16
CA TRP A 58 6.02 0.65 -36.38
C TRP A 58 6.92 1.77 -35.87
N GLU A 59 7.06 2.83 -36.67
CA GLU A 59 7.88 4.00 -36.29
C GLU A 59 7.43 4.63 -34.97
N ILE A 60 6.11 4.69 -34.74
CA ILE A 60 5.57 5.22 -33.49
C ILE A 60 5.95 4.37 -32.27
N TYR A 61 5.98 3.03 -32.40
CA TYR A 61 6.45 2.15 -31.33
C TYR A 61 7.92 2.43 -31.03
N GLN A 62 8.77 2.47 -32.06
CA GLN A 62 10.20 2.72 -31.91
C GLN A 62 10.48 4.08 -31.29
N PHE A 63 9.75 5.12 -31.68
CA PHE A 63 9.86 6.45 -31.10
C PHE A 63 9.47 6.47 -29.62
N LEU A 64 8.33 5.89 -29.24
CA LEU A 64 7.86 5.86 -27.85
C LEU A 64 8.75 4.99 -26.97
N ASN A 65 9.14 3.82 -27.44
CA ASN A 65 10.03 2.92 -26.71
C ASN A 65 11.44 3.51 -26.57
N GLY A 66 11.96 4.18 -27.61
CA GLY A 66 13.24 4.88 -27.55
C GLY A 66 13.27 6.02 -26.51
N ASN A 67 12.12 6.61 -26.21
CA ASN A 67 11.96 7.66 -25.20
C ASN A 67 11.34 7.14 -23.88
N ALA A 68 11.21 5.81 -23.70
CA ALA A 68 10.52 5.21 -22.59
C ALA A 68 11.07 5.65 -21.21
N ALA A 69 12.38 5.84 -21.10
CA ALA A 69 13.03 6.28 -19.86
C ALA A 69 12.46 7.62 -19.35
N THR A 70 12.20 8.56 -20.27
CA THR A 70 11.64 9.87 -19.94
C THR A 70 10.12 9.81 -19.75
N ILE A 71 9.43 9.09 -20.64
CA ILE A 71 7.97 8.94 -20.57
C ILE A 71 7.54 8.25 -19.27
N MET A 72 8.35 7.33 -18.73
CA MET A 72 8.05 6.62 -17.49
C MET A 72 8.37 7.40 -16.21
N LEU A 73 8.91 8.61 -16.26
CA LEU A 73 9.20 9.38 -15.04
C LEU A 73 7.94 9.62 -14.18
N PRO A 74 6.77 10.02 -14.71
CA PRO A 74 5.57 10.15 -13.89
C PRO A 74 5.09 8.82 -13.29
N TYR A 75 5.23 7.71 -14.02
CA TYR A 75 4.96 6.37 -13.48
C TYR A 75 5.84 6.07 -12.26
N ARG A 76 7.13 6.38 -12.32
CA ARG A 76 8.06 6.19 -11.20
C ARG A 76 7.70 7.02 -9.97
N MET A 77 7.11 8.21 -10.18
CA MET A 77 6.69 9.11 -9.09
C MET A 77 5.27 8.82 -8.59
N THR A 78 4.53 7.93 -9.21
CA THR A 78 3.17 7.54 -8.81
C THR A 78 3.13 6.10 -8.35
N MET A 79 3.09 5.16 -9.27
CA MET A 79 2.91 3.75 -8.98
C MET A 79 4.14 3.12 -8.32
N PHE A 80 5.35 3.51 -8.75
CA PHE A 80 6.59 2.92 -8.25
C PHE A 80 6.91 3.29 -6.79
N ILE A 81 6.28 4.35 -6.27
CA ILE A 81 6.38 4.77 -4.86
C ILE A 81 5.02 4.80 -4.15
N MET A 82 4.02 4.06 -4.67
CA MET A 82 2.64 4.10 -4.19
C MET A 82 2.50 3.76 -2.70
N THR A 83 3.41 2.95 -2.17
CA THR A 83 3.38 2.55 -0.76
C THR A 83 3.56 3.73 0.19
N ILE A 84 4.30 4.77 -0.19
CA ILE A 84 4.43 5.98 0.63
C ILE A 84 3.05 6.65 0.79
N TYR A 85 2.31 6.79 -0.30
CA TYR A 85 0.97 7.39 -0.29
C TYR A 85 -0.03 6.53 0.47
N ALA A 86 0.00 5.21 0.25
CA ALA A 86 -0.83 4.26 0.97
C ALA A 86 -0.55 4.30 2.48
N THR A 87 0.71 4.35 2.88
CA THR A 87 1.14 4.44 4.28
C THR A 87 0.55 5.65 4.97
N PHE A 88 0.66 6.83 4.32
CA PHE A 88 0.04 8.05 4.83
C PHE A 88 -1.47 7.89 4.96
N GLY A 89 -2.14 7.36 3.93
CA GLY A 89 -3.59 7.14 3.93
C GLY A 89 -4.06 6.18 5.02
N ILE A 90 -3.33 5.09 5.25
CA ILE A 90 -3.61 4.12 6.32
C ILE A 90 -3.49 4.80 7.70
N GLY A 91 -2.38 5.50 7.93
CA GLY A 91 -2.16 6.22 9.20
C GLY A 91 -3.21 7.30 9.45
N TYR A 92 -3.57 8.06 8.42
CA TYR A 92 -4.61 9.08 8.46
C TYR A 92 -5.98 8.49 8.84
N SER A 93 -6.42 7.43 8.14
CA SER A 93 -7.71 6.78 8.37
C SER A 93 -7.77 6.09 9.74
N LEU A 94 -6.67 5.44 10.16
CA LEU A 94 -6.64 4.77 11.46
C LEU A 94 -6.66 5.78 12.62
N ALA A 95 -5.93 6.88 12.53
CA ALA A 95 -5.96 7.96 13.52
C ALA A 95 -7.36 8.56 13.63
N GLU A 96 -8.05 8.79 12.51
CA GLU A 96 -9.44 9.25 12.48
C GLU A 96 -10.36 8.30 13.25
N SER A 97 -10.21 6.99 13.07
CA SER A 97 -11.02 5.97 13.75
C SER A 97 -10.86 6.00 15.27
N TYR A 98 -9.71 6.50 15.75
CA TYR A 98 -9.41 6.71 17.17
C TYR A 98 -9.71 8.12 17.66
N LYS A 99 -10.24 9.00 16.80
CA LYS A 99 -10.50 10.43 17.11
C LYS A 99 -9.21 11.18 17.48
N LEU A 100 -8.09 10.78 16.93
CA LEU A 100 -6.81 11.45 17.01
C LEU A 100 -6.64 12.43 15.83
N ASP A 101 -5.62 13.30 15.90
CA ASP A 101 -5.30 14.15 14.75
C ASP A 101 -4.85 13.30 13.55
N ARG A 102 -5.60 13.41 12.47
CA ARG A 102 -5.46 12.59 11.26
C ARG A 102 -4.14 12.86 10.54
N LEU A 103 -3.77 14.14 10.47
CA LEU A 103 -2.55 14.53 9.77
C LEU A 103 -1.31 14.00 10.49
N THR A 104 -1.28 14.15 11.82
CA THR A 104 -0.23 13.55 12.67
C THR A 104 -0.16 12.05 12.48
N GLY A 105 -1.29 11.35 12.46
CA GLY A 105 -1.31 9.90 12.24
C GLY A 105 -0.74 9.47 10.90
N GLY A 106 -1.08 10.19 9.82
CA GLY A 106 -0.53 9.95 8.49
C GLY A 106 0.98 10.18 8.40
N ILE A 107 1.46 11.29 8.98
CA ILE A 107 2.90 11.62 9.00
C ILE A 107 3.68 10.60 9.83
N LEU A 108 3.18 10.21 11.01
CA LEU A 108 3.82 9.20 11.86
C LEU A 108 3.93 7.83 11.17
N ALA A 109 2.87 7.41 10.48
CA ALA A 109 2.90 6.18 9.71
C ALA A 109 3.94 6.26 8.58
N MET A 110 3.97 7.36 7.84
CA MET A 110 4.91 7.57 6.74
C MET A 110 6.37 7.57 7.21
N ILE A 111 6.70 8.30 8.28
CA ILE A 111 8.08 8.30 8.79
C ILE A 111 8.48 6.95 9.36
N ALA A 112 7.55 6.25 10.03
CA ALA A 112 7.81 4.91 10.53
C ALA A 112 8.14 3.94 9.40
N PHE A 113 7.40 4.00 8.29
CA PHE A 113 7.68 3.19 7.10
C PHE A 113 9.02 3.57 6.47
N LEU A 114 9.31 4.85 6.30
CA LEU A 114 10.60 5.29 5.75
C LEU A 114 11.79 4.83 6.60
N CYS A 115 11.63 4.75 7.93
CA CYS A 115 12.64 4.18 8.83
C CYS A 115 12.87 2.67 8.65
N THR A 116 12.02 1.94 7.90
CA THR A 116 12.28 0.53 7.56
C THR A 116 13.27 0.37 6.41
N ILE A 117 13.57 1.46 5.69
CA ILE A 117 14.45 1.47 4.53
C ILE A 117 15.77 2.12 4.94
N THR A 118 16.88 1.43 4.70
CA THR A 118 18.21 1.97 4.98
C THR A 118 18.72 2.75 3.77
N PRO A 119 18.91 4.07 3.90
CA PRO A 119 19.56 4.86 2.85
C PRO A 119 20.99 4.38 2.60
N VAL A 120 21.43 4.45 1.35
CA VAL A 120 22.78 4.05 0.92
C VAL A 120 23.58 5.29 0.52
N SER A 121 24.82 5.37 0.99
CA SER A 121 25.75 6.41 0.55
C SER A 121 26.47 5.96 -0.71
N VAL A 122 26.34 6.74 -1.79
CA VAL A 122 27.05 6.51 -3.06
C VAL A 122 28.36 7.29 -3.03
N SER A 123 29.50 6.58 -3.15
CA SER A 123 30.82 7.18 -3.19
C SER A 123 31.03 8.05 -4.44
N ALA A 124 32.00 8.97 -4.41
CA ALA A 124 32.29 9.84 -5.54
C ALA A 124 32.71 9.04 -6.80
N GLU A 125 33.42 7.93 -6.63
CA GLU A 125 33.83 7.04 -7.74
C GLU A 125 32.63 6.34 -8.38
N ALA A 126 31.67 5.86 -7.56
CA ALA A 126 30.43 5.29 -8.07
C ALA A 126 29.49 6.35 -8.66
N ALA A 127 29.61 7.59 -8.23
CA ALA A 127 28.84 8.73 -8.73
C ALA A 127 29.18 9.10 -10.18
N GLU A 128 30.43 8.94 -10.61
CA GLU A 128 30.83 9.16 -12.02
C GLU A 128 30.09 8.24 -12.98
N VAL A 129 29.80 7.01 -12.56
CA VAL A 129 29.06 6.02 -13.36
C VAL A 129 27.55 6.21 -13.23
N ALA A 130 27.05 6.48 -12.02
CA ALA A 130 25.63 6.57 -11.74
C ALA A 130 25.03 7.98 -11.95
N GLY A 131 25.85 9.02 -12.05
CA GLY A 131 25.39 10.42 -12.13
C GLY A 131 24.74 10.95 -10.85
N VAL A 132 24.86 10.22 -9.72
CA VAL A 132 24.24 10.56 -8.43
C VAL A 132 25.25 10.36 -7.31
N SER A 133 25.48 11.39 -6.48
CA SER A 133 26.35 11.34 -5.31
C SER A 133 25.60 11.61 -4.01
N GLY A 134 26.16 11.10 -2.90
CA GLY A 134 25.60 11.31 -1.57
C GLY A 134 24.61 10.24 -1.13
N TRP A 135 23.66 10.60 -0.28
CA TRP A 135 22.68 9.66 0.25
C TRP A 135 21.55 9.44 -0.73
N VAL A 136 21.29 8.18 -1.07
CA VAL A 136 20.18 7.75 -1.94
C VAL A 136 19.30 6.77 -1.21
N MET A 137 17.99 6.84 -1.48
CA MET A 137 17.02 5.88 -0.95
C MET A 137 16.68 4.85 -2.03
N PRO A 138 16.88 3.54 -1.76
CA PRO A 138 16.48 2.49 -2.68
C PRO A 138 14.97 2.49 -2.88
N MET A 139 14.52 2.57 -4.13
CA MET A 139 13.09 2.63 -4.48
C MET A 139 12.41 1.25 -4.50
N ALA A 140 13.16 0.15 -4.46
CA ALA A 140 12.64 -1.21 -4.64
C ALA A 140 11.47 -1.58 -3.71
N ASN A 141 11.50 -1.04 -2.46
CA ASN A 141 10.48 -1.32 -1.46
C ASN A 141 9.45 -0.18 -1.29
N LEU A 142 9.45 0.81 -2.18
CA LEU A 142 8.49 1.93 -2.15
C LEU A 142 7.22 1.66 -2.97
N GLY A 143 7.27 0.66 -3.89
CA GLY A 143 6.14 0.14 -4.64
C GLY A 143 5.39 -0.98 -3.92
N GLY A 144 4.70 -1.83 -4.66
CA GLY A 144 3.89 -2.94 -4.12
C GLY A 144 4.66 -3.87 -3.18
N GLY A 145 5.97 -4.05 -3.42
CA GLY A 145 6.82 -4.88 -2.56
C GLY A 145 6.88 -4.46 -1.09
N GLY A 146 6.76 -3.15 -0.81
CA GLY A 146 6.76 -2.61 0.55
C GLY A 146 5.39 -2.55 1.24
N LEU A 147 4.31 -2.84 0.51
CA LEU A 147 2.95 -2.55 0.98
C LEU A 147 2.59 -3.29 2.27
N PHE A 148 2.98 -4.56 2.42
CA PHE A 148 2.70 -5.31 3.64
C PHE A 148 3.48 -4.80 4.85
N VAL A 149 4.74 -4.41 4.66
CA VAL A 149 5.52 -3.75 5.70
C VAL A 149 4.85 -2.44 6.11
N SER A 150 4.40 -1.66 5.14
CA SER A 150 3.71 -0.40 5.39
C SER A 150 2.44 -0.57 6.21
N ILE A 151 1.63 -1.60 5.93
CA ILE A 151 0.42 -1.92 6.71
C ILE A 151 0.77 -2.18 8.17
N ILE A 152 1.75 -3.04 8.43
CA ILE A 152 2.17 -3.41 9.78
C ILE A 152 2.69 -2.18 10.53
N VAL A 153 3.60 -1.45 9.90
CA VAL A 153 4.28 -0.31 10.52
C VAL A 153 3.35 0.88 10.71
N SER A 154 2.43 1.13 9.78
CA SER A 154 1.40 2.16 9.92
C SER A 154 0.49 1.89 11.12
N CYS A 155 0.02 0.65 11.25
CA CYS A 155 -0.79 0.25 12.40
C CYS A 155 -0.01 0.41 13.70
N LEU A 156 1.24 -0.03 13.73
CA LEU A 156 2.12 0.10 14.90
C LEU A 156 2.31 1.57 15.29
N ALA A 157 2.63 2.44 14.33
CA ALA A 157 2.87 3.87 14.56
C ALA A 157 1.64 4.57 15.14
N VAL A 158 0.44 4.28 14.61
CA VAL A 158 -0.80 4.89 15.10
C VAL A 158 -1.22 4.32 16.47
N GLU A 159 -0.95 3.03 16.74
CA GLU A 159 -1.18 2.47 18.07
C GLU A 159 -0.23 3.10 19.12
N VAL A 160 1.04 3.32 18.76
CA VAL A 160 1.98 4.07 19.62
C VAL A 160 1.46 5.49 19.83
N TYR A 161 0.97 6.16 18.80
CA TYR A 161 0.36 7.48 18.92
C TYR A 161 -0.83 7.46 19.87
N ARG A 162 -1.71 6.47 19.76
CA ARG A 162 -2.87 6.30 20.64
C ARG A 162 -2.46 6.11 22.10
N LEU A 163 -1.45 5.29 22.34
CA LEU A 163 -0.96 5.00 23.70
C LEU A 163 -0.29 6.23 24.31
N THR A 164 0.57 6.91 23.56
CA THR A 164 1.28 8.09 24.04
C THR A 164 0.33 9.27 24.29
N SER A 165 -0.71 9.43 23.48
CA SER A 165 -1.74 10.46 23.67
C SER A 165 -2.55 10.31 24.96
N LYS A 166 -2.60 9.07 25.50
CA LYS A 166 -3.27 8.77 26.80
C LYS A 166 -2.30 8.75 27.97
N SER A 167 -1.00 8.83 27.71
CA SER A 167 0.03 8.73 28.73
C SER A 167 0.20 10.05 29.51
N LYS A 168 0.81 9.96 30.70
CA LYS A 168 1.19 11.11 31.50
C LYS A 168 2.34 11.92 30.88
N PHE A 169 3.02 11.38 29.86
CA PHE A 169 4.09 12.04 29.11
C PHE A 169 3.57 12.90 27.94
N LYS A 170 2.25 13.02 27.81
CA LYS A 170 1.66 13.92 26.83
C LYS A 170 2.04 15.37 27.15
N ILE A 171 2.63 16.05 26.18
CA ILE A 171 2.88 17.50 26.28
C ILE A 171 1.55 18.21 26.08
N THR A 172 1.12 18.98 27.06
CA THR A 172 -0.11 19.79 27.00
C THR A 172 0.27 21.26 27.00
N MET A 173 -0.31 22.01 26.07
CA MET A 173 -0.09 23.46 25.97
C MET A 173 -1.18 24.22 26.68
N PRO A 174 -0.88 25.42 27.24
CA PRO A 174 -1.89 26.33 27.79
C PRO A 174 -2.93 26.72 26.75
N ALA A 175 -4.15 27.04 27.23
CA ALA A 175 -5.28 27.37 26.35
C ALA A 175 -5.06 28.62 25.45
N GLN A 176 -4.08 29.48 25.77
CA GLN A 176 -3.71 30.64 25.00
C GLN A 176 -2.92 30.31 23.70
N VAL A 177 -2.39 29.11 23.60
CA VAL A 177 -1.61 28.68 22.41
C VAL A 177 -2.57 28.34 21.27
N PRO A 178 -2.31 28.83 20.04
CA PRO A 178 -3.14 28.49 18.89
C PRO A 178 -3.25 26.98 18.70
N PRO A 179 -4.43 26.42 18.36
CA PRO A 179 -4.67 24.98 18.30
C PRO A 179 -3.74 24.22 17.35
N ALA A 180 -3.30 24.86 16.25
CA ALA A 180 -2.36 24.25 15.31
C ALA A 180 -0.98 24.02 15.95
N VAL A 181 -0.49 25.00 16.70
CA VAL A 181 0.78 24.92 17.41
C VAL A 181 0.69 23.92 18.55
N ALA A 182 -0.40 23.94 19.32
CA ALA A 182 -0.62 22.97 20.40
C ALA A 182 -0.58 21.52 19.90
N ARG A 183 -1.23 21.21 18.76
CA ARG A 183 -1.19 19.88 18.13
C ARG A 183 0.24 19.45 17.73
N SER A 184 1.05 20.37 17.21
CA SER A 184 2.44 20.06 16.84
C SER A 184 3.28 19.67 18.05
N PHE A 185 3.10 20.34 19.21
CA PHE A 185 3.79 19.93 20.44
C PHE A 185 3.24 18.64 21.04
N GLU A 186 1.93 18.41 20.99
CA GLU A 186 1.32 17.15 21.42
C GLU A 186 1.83 15.96 20.59
N ALA A 187 2.12 16.17 19.31
CA ALA A 187 2.68 15.16 18.42
C ALA A 187 4.14 14.83 18.71
N LEU A 188 4.87 15.65 19.46
CA LEU A 188 6.31 15.46 19.70
C LEU A 188 6.62 14.14 20.43
N THR A 189 5.87 13.84 21.49
CA THR A 189 6.06 12.59 22.26
C THR A 189 5.89 11.33 21.39
N PRO A 190 4.77 11.14 20.66
CA PRO A 190 4.63 9.98 19.76
C PRO A 190 5.69 9.96 18.66
N THR A 191 6.08 11.11 18.13
CA THR A 191 7.10 11.20 17.08
C THR A 191 8.46 10.70 17.58
N ILE A 192 8.89 11.12 18.76
CA ILE A 192 10.14 10.64 19.36
C ILE A 192 10.09 9.12 19.56
N VAL A 193 9.01 8.61 20.15
CA VAL A 193 8.87 7.16 20.43
C VAL A 193 8.90 6.35 19.15
N VAL A 194 8.17 6.78 18.09
CA VAL A 194 8.12 6.09 16.81
C VAL A 194 9.48 6.13 16.11
N ILE A 195 10.10 7.31 15.96
CA ILE A 195 11.38 7.43 15.25
C ILE A 195 12.48 6.68 15.97
N VAL A 196 12.63 6.88 17.28
CA VAL A 196 13.68 6.22 18.07
C VAL A 196 13.45 4.71 18.09
N GLY A 197 12.20 4.26 18.28
CA GLY A 197 11.86 2.84 18.26
C GLY A 197 12.19 2.18 16.93
N MET A 198 11.74 2.78 15.83
CA MET A 198 12.03 2.26 14.48
C MET A 198 13.52 2.30 14.15
N ALA A 199 14.21 3.38 14.48
CA ALA A 199 15.66 3.49 14.29
C ALA A 199 16.43 2.44 15.08
N CYS A 200 16.07 2.20 16.33
CA CYS A 200 16.69 1.15 17.15
C CYS A 200 16.51 -0.23 16.51
N ILE A 201 15.31 -0.56 16.07
CA ILE A 201 15.02 -1.87 15.48
C ILE A 201 15.73 -2.03 14.12
N THR A 202 15.61 -1.04 13.23
CA THR A 202 16.12 -1.13 11.87
C THR A 202 17.64 -0.95 11.80
N TYR A 203 18.16 0.13 12.42
CA TYR A 203 19.55 0.53 12.19
C TYR A 203 20.53 -0.01 13.24
N PHE A 204 20.10 -0.14 14.51
CA PHE A 204 20.98 -0.63 15.58
C PHE A 204 20.91 -2.15 15.73
N ILE A 205 19.72 -2.75 15.67
CA ILE A 205 19.54 -4.20 15.71
C ILE A 205 19.78 -4.83 14.34
N GLY A 206 19.59 -4.06 13.25
CA GLY A 206 19.75 -4.55 11.88
C GLY A 206 18.59 -5.42 11.41
N PHE A 207 17.38 -5.19 11.94
CA PHE A 207 16.22 -6.00 11.58
C PHE A 207 15.74 -5.67 10.16
N ASP A 208 15.75 -6.68 9.28
CA ASP A 208 15.21 -6.59 7.92
C ASP A 208 13.70 -6.80 7.91
N TRP A 209 12.95 -5.68 7.99
CA TRP A 209 11.49 -5.68 7.93
C TRP A 209 10.96 -6.29 6.63
N HIS A 210 11.59 -5.96 5.51
CA HIS A 210 11.13 -6.37 4.18
C HIS A 210 11.38 -7.87 3.95
N GLY A 211 12.55 -8.36 4.31
CA GLY A 211 12.88 -9.78 4.23
C GLY A 211 12.00 -10.63 5.16
N ALA A 212 11.80 -10.18 6.41
CA ALA A 212 10.97 -10.88 7.38
C ALA A 212 9.50 -10.98 6.93
N VAL A 213 8.93 -9.87 6.45
CA VAL A 213 7.55 -9.86 5.96
C VAL A 213 7.43 -10.63 4.64
N ALA A 214 8.40 -10.50 3.74
CA ALA A 214 8.41 -11.25 2.47
C ALA A 214 8.44 -12.76 2.71
N ALA A 215 9.17 -13.25 3.69
CA ALA A 215 9.21 -14.68 4.03
C ALA A 215 7.82 -15.23 4.41
N VAL A 216 6.98 -14.43 5.07
CA VAL A 216 5.62 -14.81 5.46
C VAL A 216 4.63 -14.61 4.30
N VAL A 217 4.77 -13.53 3.54
CA VAL A 217 3.80 -13.12 2.51
C VAL A 217 4.03 -13.81 1.18
N SER A 218 5.28 -14.11 0.79
CA SER A 218 5.61 -14.74 -0.50
C SER A 218 4.84 -16.02 -0.77
N PRO A 219 4.67 -16.96 0.17
CA PRO A 219 3.84 -18.15 -0.07
C PRO A 219 2.38 -17.80 -0.34
N LEU A 220 1.84 -16.77 0.33
CA LEU A 220 0.46 -16.32 0.14
C LEU A 220 0.27 -15.67 -1.24
N VAL A 221 1.25 -14.86 -1.68
CA VAL A 221 1.23 -14.25 -3.02
C VAL A 221 1.26 -15.32 -4.11
N LYS A 222 2.15 -16.31 -3.98
CA LYS A 222 2.22 -17.44 -4.92
C LYS A 222 0.94 -18.27 -4.92
N ALA A 223 0.37 -18.53 -3.74
CA ALA A 223 -0.91 -19.23 -3.64
C ALA A 223 -2.05 -18.42 -4.28
N ALA A 224 -2.09 -17.10 -4.07
CA ALA A 224 -3.10 -16.22 -4.64
C ALA A 224 -3.05 -16.16 -6.18
N ASP A 225 -1.88 -16.34 -6.78
CA ASP A 225 -1.70 -16.39 -8.25
C ASP A 225 -1.97 -17.77 -8.87
N SER A 226 -2.63 -18.66 -8.17
CA SER A 226 -3.03 -19.97 -8.67
C SER A 226 -4.45 -19.98 -9.20
N LEU A 227 -4.72 -20.78 -10.25
CA LEU A 227 -6.07 -20.92 -10.81
C LEU A 227 -7.14 -21.29 -9.76
N PRO A 228 -6.90 -22.24 -8.83
CA PRO A 228 -7.87 -22.54 -7.79
C PRO A 228 -8.20 -21.35 -6.88
N SER A 229 -7.18 -20.55 -6.52
CA SER A 229 -7.37 -19.35 -5.70
C SER A 229 -8.17 -18.27 -6.43
N VAL A 230 -7.85 -18.04 -7.72
CA VAL A 230 -8.62 -17.12 -8.56
C VAL A 230 -10.07 -17.51 -8.64
N LEU A 231 -10.36 -18.79 -8.91
CA LEU A 231 -11.73 -19.31 -8.96
C LEU A 231 -12.45 -19.18 -7.62
N LEU A 232 -11.76 -19.49 -6.51
CA LEU A 232 -12.30 -19.32 -5.16
C LEU A 232 -12.65 -17.85 -4.87
N LEU A 233 -11.74 -16.92 -5.19
CA LEU A 233 -11.98 -15.49 -4.97
C LEU A 233 -13.18 -14.99 -5.79
N ILE A 234 -13.26 -15.37 -7.08
CA ILE A 234 -14.40 -15.02 -7.93
C ILE A 234 -15.68 -15.60 -7.35
N PHE A 235 -15.66 -16.87 -6.95
CA PHE A 235 -16.82 -17.52 -6.33
C PHE A 235 -17.28 -16.82 -5.05
N LEU A 236 -16.34 -16.43 -4.17
CA LEU A 236 -16.65 -15.69 -2.96
C LEU A 236 -17.21 -14.30 -3.27
N ILE A 237 -16.57 -13.56 -4.19
CA ILE A 237 -17.04 -12.22 -4.59
C ILE A 237 -18.45 -12.28 -5.16
N THR A 238 -18.67 -13.17 -6.13
CA THR A 238 -20.00 -13.31 -6.78
C THR A 238 -21.03 -13.89 -5.84
N GLY A 239 -20.63 -14.85 -4.99
CA GLY A 239 -21.49 -15.42 -3.96
C GLY A 239 -22.00 -14.35 -2.98
N PHE A 240 -21.12 -13.49 -2.46
CA PHE A 240 -21.53 -12.38 -1.60
C PHE A 240 -22.47 -11.41 -2.31
N TRP A 241 -22.22 -11.10 -3.58
CA TRP A 241 -23.12 -10.26 -4.38
C TRP A 241 -24.53 -10.88 -4.52
N SER A 242 -24.61 -12.20 -4.71
CA SER A 242 -25.90 -12.92 -4.79
C SER A 242 -26.74 -12.80 -3.52
N PHE A 243 -26.10 -12.51 -2.39
CA PHE A 243 -26.74 -12.29 -1.09
C PHE A 243 -26.89 -10.80 -0.72
N GLY A 244 -26.71 -9.88 -1.67
CA GLY A 244 -26.82 -8.44 -1.44
C GLY A 244 -25.64 -7.82 -0.68
N ILE A 245 -24.55 -8.57 -0.47
CA ILE A 245 -23.33 -8.10 0.22
C ILE A 245 -22.31 -7.70 -0.82
N HIS A 246 -21.69 -6.53 -0.68
CA HIS A 246 -20.66 -6.06 -1.62
C HIS A 246 -19.37 -6.88 -1.49
N GLY A 247 -19.29 -8.00 -2.22
CA GLY A 247 -18.22 -9.00 -2.12
C GLY A 247 -16.81 -8.41 -2.28
N VAL A 248 -16.62 -7.50 -3.23
CA VAL A 248 -15.31 -6.85 -3.45
C VAL A 248 -14.87 -6.00 -2.25
N SER A 249 -15.81 -5.38 -1.53
CA SER A 249 -15.45 -4.59 -0.33
C SER A 249 -14.89 -5.45 0.79
N ILE A 250 -15.35 -6.68 0.92
CA ILE A 250 -14.87 -7.62 1.95
C ILE A 250 -13.59 -8.30 1.48
N ILE A 251 -13.66 -9.01 0.36
CA ILE A 251 -12.54 -9.79 -0.17
C ILE A 251 -11.39 -8.88 -0.58
N GLY A 252 -11.70 -7.74 -1.25
CA GLY A 252 -10.69 -6.78 -1.68
C GLY A 252 -9.94 -6.11 -0.53
N SER A 253 -10.55 -5.94 0.64
CA SER A 253 -9.83 -5.39 1.81
C SER A 253 -8.67 -6.28 2.26
N LEU A 254 -8.77 -7.59 2.03
CA LEU A 254 -7.75 -8.58 2.37
C LEU A 254 -6.84 -8.93 1.19
N ALA A 255 -7.39 -9.06 0.00
CA ALA A 255 -6.70 -9.55 -1.19
C ALA A 255 -6.01 -8.44 -2.00
N ARG A 256 -6.47 -7.18 -1.92
CA ARG A 256 -5.91 -6.07 -2.71
C ARG A 256 -4.41 -5.87 -2.54
N PRO A 257 -3.83 -5.96 -1.33
CA PRO A 257 -2.37 -5.88 -1.17
C PRO A 257 -1.63 -6.96 -1.97
N LEU A 258 -2.19 -8.19 -2.06
CA LEU A 258 -1.62 -9.29 -2.87
C LEU A 258 -1.71 -8.97 -4.37
N TRP A 259 -2.87 -8.50 -4.82
CA TRP A 259 -3.08 -8.14 -6.23
C TRP A 259 -2.18 -7.00 -6.69
N LEU A 260 -1.95 -6.01 -5.82
CA LEU A 260 -1.03 -4.91 -6.11
C LEU A 260 0.43 -5.36 -6.20
N GLN A 261 0.85 -6.32 -5.38
CA GLN A 261 2.18 -6.92 -5.53
C GLN A 261 2.33 -7.68 -6.85
N LEU A 262 1.32 -8.41 -7.27
CA LEU A 262 1.33 -9.15 -8.55
C LEU A 262 1.36 -8.19 -9.75
N ILE A 263 0.62 -7.08 -9.70
CA ILE A 263 0.68 -6.08 -10.78
C ILE A 263 2.03 -5.36 -10.81
N ASP A 264 2.63 -5.08 -9.66
CA ASP A 264 3.95 -4.45 -9.56
C ASP A 264 5.03 -5.39 -10.15
N ALA A 265 4.97 -6.68 -9.80
CA ALA A 265 5.85 -7.70 -10.38
C ALA A 265 5.70 -7.79 -11.91
N ASN A 266 4.47 -7.85 -12.43
CA ASN A 266 4.20 -7.85 -13.86
C ASN A 266 4.75 -6.60 -14.56
N THR A 267 4.61 -5.45 -13.91
CA THR A 267 5.10 -4.19 -14.46
C THR A 267 6.62 -4.14 -14.51
N ALA A 268 7.29 -4.65 -13.47
CA ALA A 268 8.74 -4.75 -13.45
C ALA A 268 9.26 -5.70 -14.55
N MET A 269 8.58 -6.82 -14.78
CA MET A 269 8.92 -7.76 -15.88
C MET A 269 8.71 -7.10 -17.24
N ALA A 270 7.60 -6.41 -17.45
CA ALA A 270 7.34 -5.68 -18.70
C ALA A 270 8.39 -4.60 -18.95
N ALA A 271 8.79 -3.84 -17.91
CA ALA A 271 9.85 -2.84 -18.00
C ALA A 271 11.23 -3.45 -18.33
N ALA A 272 11.45 -4.72 -17.98
CA ALA A 272 12.65 -5.49 -18.34
C ALA A 272 12.53 -6.19 -19.72
N GLY A 273 11.47 -5.95 -20.48
CA GLY A 273 11.23 -6.59 -21.78
C GLY A 273 10.82 -8.06 -21.65
N GLN A 274 10.41 -8.52 -20.47
CA GLN A 274 9.96 -9.88 -20.21
C GLN A 274 8.42 -9.96 -20.22
N ALA A 275 7.89 -11.12 -20.61
CA ALA A 275 6.44 -11.33 -20.57
C ALA A 275 5.95 -11.42 -19.13
N PRO A 276 4.86 -10.70 -18.77
CA PRO A 276 4.21 -10.80 -17.46
C PRO A 276 3.74 -12.23 -17.19
N THR A 277 3.98 -12.73 -15.99
CA THR A 277 3.65 -14.12 -15.60
C THR A 277 2.52 -14.22 -14.58
N ALA A 278 2.29 -13.18 -13.77
CA ALA A 278 1.24 -13.20 -12.77
C ALA A 278 -0.14 -12.95 -13.40
N ILE A 279 -1.09 -13.84 -13.13
CA ILE A 279 -2.45 -13.85 -13.71
C ILE A 279 -3.41 -13.10 -12.81
N ALA A 280 -3.32 -13.29 -11.51
CA ALA A 280 -4.27 -12.79 -10.50
C ALA A 280 -3.98 -11.32 -10.08
N ALA A 281 -3.64 -10.45 -11.03
CA ALA A 281 -3.40 -9.03 -10.77
C ALA A 281 -4.73 -8.27 -10.56
N GLU A 282 -4.69 -7.12 -9.88
CA GLU A 282 -5.87 -6.35 -9.48
C GLU A 282 -6.88 -6.07 -10.60
N PRO A 283 -6.50 -5.74 -11.85
CA PRO A 283 -7.46 -5.46 -12.92
C PRO A 283 -8.41 -6.61 -13.23
N PHE A 284 -8.00 -7.84 -12.95
CA PHE A 284 -8.82 -9.04 -13.15
C PHE A 284 -10.01 -9.10 -12.20
N PHE A 285 -9.87 -8.55 -10.99
CA PHE A 285 -10.87 -8.60 -9.93
C PHE A 285 -11.66 -7.29 -9.75
N GLN A 286 -11.30 -6.24 -10.49
CA GLN A 286 -12.05 -4.99 -10.42
C GLN A 286 -13.47 -5.16 -10.94
N ASP A 287 -14.41 -4.63 -10.14
CA ASP A 287 -15.82 -4.60 -10.46
C ASP A 287 -16.06 -3.83 -11.77
N ARG A 288 -16.48 -4.53 -12.80
CA ARG A 288 -16.93 -3.93 -14.06
C ARG A 288 -18.32 -3.32 -13.88
N LYS A 289 -18.46 -2.32 -13.02
CA LYS A 289 -19.69 -1.53 -12.90
C LYS A 289 -19.99 -0.67 -14.12
N SER A 290 -19.14 -0.69 -15.13
CA SER A 290 -19.30 0.14 -16.30
C SER A 290 -20.02 -0.56 -17.46
N VAL A 291 -20.65 -1.70 -17.25
CA VAL A 291 -21.41 -2.41 -18.28
C VAL A 291 -22.77 -2.81 -17.75
N VAL A 292 -23.57 -1.86 -17.34
CA VAL A 292 -25.04 -1.87 -17.44
C VAL A 292 -25.50 -0.43 -17.64
#